data_96b779e25dc907421013e27740af5959
#
_entry.id   96b779e25dc907421013e27740af5959
#
_cell.length_a   1.000
_cell.length_b   1.000
_cell.length_c   1.000
_cell.angle_alpha   90.00
_cell.angle_beta   90.00
_cell.angle_gamma   90.00
#
_symmetry.space_group_name_H-M   'P 1'
#
loop_
_entity.id
_entity.type
_entity.pdbx_description
1 polymer ?
#
loop_
_entity_poly.entity_id
_entity_poly.type
_entity_poly.pdbx_seq_one_letter_code
_entity_poly.pdbx_strand_id
1 'polypeptide(L)' 'MSQTQKSSVRKQVLATATEEFFENGFAGTSMRAISALSGVSMSNIYNYFKDKNEILYVVLQPLLEAFDCLLSRYG' A
#
# COMPACT_ATOMS: atom_id res chain seq x y z
N MET A 1 23.57 4.63 3.92
CA MET A 1 23.30 4.68 3.62
C MET A 1 22.54 4.88 2.75
N SER A 2 22.36 5.01 2.28
CA SER A 2 21.80 5.46 1.48
C SER A 2 20.79 4.99 1.04
N GLN A 3 20.14 4.90 1.04
CA GLN A 3 19.23 4.45 0.66
C GLN A 3 18.60 4.71 -0.32
N THR A 4 18.01 4.11 -0.92
CA THR A 4 17.47 4.53 -2.02
C THR A 4 16.16 5.06 -1.77
N GLN A 5 15.92 6.19 -2.24
CA GLN A 5 14.76 6.93 -1.98
C GLN A 5 13.52 6.33 -2.56
N LYS A 6 13.62 5.71 -3.71
CA LYS A 6 12.47 5.13 -4.37
C LYS A 6 11.80 4.07 -3.52
N SER A 7 12.63 3.17 -3.02
CA SER A 7 12.14 2.10 -2.19
C SER A 7 11.54 2.62 -0.90
N SER A 8 12.17 3.63 -0.34
CA SER A 8 11.72 4.25 0.88
C SER A 8 10.35 4.90 0.73
N VAL A 9 10.17 5.65 -0.34
CA VAL A 9 8.91 6.33 -0.61
C VAL A 9 7.78 5.32 -0.78
N ARG A 10 8.04 4.30 -1.56
CA ARG A 10 7.04 3.28 -1.82
C ARG A 10 6.62 2.59 -0.52
N LYS A 11 7.58 2.23 0.29
CA LYS A 11 7.30 1.58 1.56
C LYS A 11 6.52 2.50 2.50
N GLN A 12 6.87 3.76 2.50
CA GLN A 12 6.20 4.72 3.34
C GLN A 12 4.73 4.87 2.97
N VAL A 13 4.46 4.94 1.68
CA VAL A 13 3.09 5.02 1.19
C VAL A 13 2.32 3.76 1.55
N LEU A 14 2.94 2.60 1.34
CA LEU A 14 2.28 1.34 1.64
C LEU A 14 1.99 1.18 3.13
N ALA A 15 2.92 1.57 3.97
CA ALA A 15 2.72 1.48 5.41
C ALA A 15 1.58 2.38 5.85
N THR A 16 1.56 3.60 5.35
CA THR A 16 0.50 4.55 5.69
C THR A 16 -0.85 4.06 5.20
N ALA A 17 -0.88 3.58 3.96
CA ALA A 17 -2.12 3.09 3.37
C ALA A 17 -2.66 1.90 4.15
N THR A 18 -1.77 1.01 4.55
CA THR A 18 -2.17 -0.16 5.31
C THR A 18 -2.87 0.25 6.60
N GLU A 19 -2.29 1.19 7.32
CA GLU A 19 -2.89 1.68 8.55
C GLU A 19 -4.23 2.34 8.30
N GLU A 20 -4.31 3.14 7.24
CA GLU A 20 -5.54 3.85 6.92
C GLU A 20 -6.65 2.89 6.52
N PHE A 21 -6.33 1.89 5.72
CA PHE A 21 -7.31 0.90 5.32
C PHE A 21 -7.80 0.12 6.52
N PHE A 22 -6.92 -0.17 7.43
CA PHE A 22 -7.24 -0.93 8.62
C PHE A 22 -8.14 -0.14 9.56
N GLU A 23 -7.87 1.13 9.74
CA GLU A 23 -8.62 1.96 10.66
C GLU A 23 -9.91 2.51 10.09
N ASN A 24 -9.88 2.90 8.84
CA ASN A 24 -11.01 3.60 8.23
C ASN A 24 -11.70 2.80 7.14
N GLY A 25 -11.15 1.66 6.79
CA GLY A 25 -11.66 0.87 5.68
C GLY A 25 -11.23 1.44 4.35
N PHE A 26 -11.43 0.67 3.32
CA PHE A 26 -11.03 1.08 1.98
C PHE A 26 -11.82 2.33 1.53
N ALA A 27 -13.13 2.27 1.73
CA ALA A 27 -13.99 3.37 1.32
C ALA A 27 -13.71 4.64 2.10
N GLY A 28 -13.30 4.50 3.35
CA GLY A 28 -13.02 5.64 4.20
C GLY A 28 -11.63 6.23 4.04
N THR A 29 -10.83 5.65 3.17
CA THR A 29 -9.46 6.10 2.95
C THR A 29 -9.36 6.78 1.59
N SER A 30 -8.66 7.90 1.53
CA SER A 30 -8.48 8.62 0.27
C SER A 30 -6.99 8.76 -0.04
N MET A 31 -6.68 8.96 -1.33
CA MET A 31 -5.31 9.22 -1.74
C MET A 31 -4.77 10.47 -1.07
N ARG A 32 -5.64 11.44 -0.87
CA ARG A 32 -5.25 12.67 -0.20
C ARG A 32 -4.84 12.43 1.24
N ALA A 33 -5.59 11.58 1.94
CA ALA A 33 -5.25 11.24 3.32
C ALA A 33 -3.93 10.49 3.38
N ILE A 34 -3.72 9.59 2.46
CA ILE A 34 -2.47 8.85 2.38
C ILE A 34 -1.30 9.80 2.15
N SER A 35 -1.50 10.76 1.26
CA SER A 35 -0.48 11.76 0.99
C SER A 35 -0.15 12.56 2.25
N ALA A 36 -1.18 13.05 2.91
CA ALA A 36 -0.99 13.89 4.10
C ALA A 36 -0.28 13.14 5.20
N LEU A 37 -0.67 11.90 5.43
CA LEU A 37 -0.12 11.13 6.55
C LEU A 37 1.25 10.52 6.25
N SER A 38 1.51 10.19 5.01
CA SER A 38 2.80 9.63 4.65
C SER A 38 3.87 10.70 4.44
N GLY A 39 3.45 11.94 4.24
CA GLY A 39 4.38 13.00 3.93
C GLY A 39 4.86 12.97 2.49
N VAL A 40 4.22 12.18 1.65
CA VAL A 40 4.59 12.04 0.25
C VAL A 40 3.56 12.78 -0.60
N SER A 41 4.02 13.58 -1.54
CA SER A 41 3.10 14.35 -2.36
C SER A 41 2.23 13.45 -3.22
N MET A 42 1.04 13.93 -3.56
CA MET A 42 0.13 13.18 -4.40
C MET A 42 0.75 12.78 -5.72
N SER A 43 1.44 13.72 -6.36
CA SER A 43 2.04 13.40 -7.65
C SER A 43 3.13 12.35 -7.52
N ASN A 44 3.85 12.35 -6.41
CA ASN A 44 4.86 11.34 -6.19
C ASN A 44 4.22 9.97 -5.95
N ILE A 45 3.11 9.94 -5.21
CA ILE A 45 2.38 8.68 -5.00
C ILE A 45 1.92 8.13 -6.34
N TYR A 46 1.40 8.98 -7.22
CA TYR A 46 0.93 8.54 -8.53
C TYR A 46 2.03 8.06 -9.45
N ASN A 47 3.28 8.35 -9.12
CA ASN A 47 4.39 7.78 -9.85
C ASN A 47 4.56 6.29 -9.57
N TYR A 48 4.05 5.84 -8.42
CA TYR A 48 4.19 4.43 -8.01
C TYR A 48 2.90 3.65 -8.10
N PHE A 49 1.78 4.31 -7.86
CA PHE A 49 0.49 3.65 -7.79
C PHE A 49 -0.53 4.44 -8.58
N LYS A 50 -1.26 3.75 -9.41
CA LYS A 50 -2.23 4.38 -10.28
C LYS A 50 -3.40 4.97 -9.50
N ASP A 51 -3.87 4.22 -8.51
CA ASP A 51 -4.99 4.68 -7.70
C ASP A 51 -5.02 3.89 -6.41
N LYS A 52 -6.05 4.13 -5.63
CA LYS A 52 -6.22 3.50 -4.32
C LYS A 52 -6.37 1.99 -4.45
N ASN A 53 -7.02 1.54 -5.49
CA ASN A 53 -7.20 0.11 -5.73
C ASN A 53 -5.88 -0.61 -5.90
N GLU A 54 -4.98 0.02 -6.63
CA GLU A 54 -3.67 -0.57 -6.86
C GLU A 54 -2.88 -0.66 -5.57
N ILE A 55 -2.98 0.36 -4.72
CA ILE A 55 -2.32 0.34 -3.43
C ILE A 55 -2.86 -0.82 -2.59
N LEU A 56 -4.17 -0.97 -2.56
CA LEU A 56 -4.79 -2.04 -1.81
C LEU A 56 -4.32 -3.41 -2.31
N TYR A 57 -4.26 -3.56 -3.62
CA TYR A 57 -3.80 -4.80 -4.21
C TYR A 57 -2.40 -5.17 -3.74
N VAL A 58 -1.50 -4.19 -3.75
CA VAL A 58 -0.12 -4.42 -3.32
C VAL A 58 -0.08 -4.73 -1.82
N VAL A 59 -0.87 -4.02 -1.04
CA VAL A 59 -0.94 -4.25 0.40
C VAL A 59 -1.39 -5.67 0.72
N LEU A 60 -2.33 -6.18 -0.04
CA LEU A 60 -2.88 -7.51 0.20
C LEU A 60 -2.08 -8.64 -0.43
N GLN A 61 -1.14 -8.29 -1.28
CA GLN A 61 -0.40 -9.30 -2.04
C GLN A 61 0.26 -10.39 -1.18
N PRO A 62 0.99 -10.04 -0.12
CA PRO A 62 1.58 -11.07 0.72
C PRO A 62 0.52 -11.96 1.34
N LEU A 63 -0.60 -11.40 1.68
CA LEU A 63 -1.69 -12.14 2.28
C LEU A 63 -2.32 -13.10 1.27
N LEU A 64 -2.49 -12.62 0.05
CA LEU A 64 -3.04 -13.44 -1.01
C LEU A 64 -2.11 -14.60 -1.34
N GLU A 65 -0.82 -14.35 -1.32
CA GLU A 65 0.16 -15.39 -1.58
C GLU A 65 0.15 -16.45 -0.50
N ALA A 66 0.03 -16.03 0.74
CA ALA A 66 -0.03 -16.95 1.86
C ALA A 66 -1.28 -17.81 1.78
N PHE A 67 -2.39 -17.20 1.42
CA PHE A 67 -3.65 -17.88 1.29
C PHE A 67 -3.60 -18.91 0.18
N ASP A 68 -3.03 -18.50 -0.94
CA ASP A 68 -2.88 -19.37 -2.10
C ASP A 68 -2.00 -20.58 -1.76
N CYS A 69 -0.96 -20.33 -1.03
CA CYS A 69 -0.05 -21.39 -0.59
C CYS A 69 -0.78 -22.39 0.30
N LEU A 70 -1.61 -21.90 1.19
CA LEU A 70 -2.39 -22.77 2.05
C LEU A 70 -3.37 -23.62 1.27
N LEU A 71 -4.06 -23.01 0.32
CA LEU A 71 -4.99 -23.73 -0.52
C LEU A 71 -4.28 -24.80 -1.34
N SER A 72 -3.14 -24.45 -1.84
CA SER A 72 -2.33 -25.37 -2.61
C SER A 72 -1.95 -26.60 -1.79
N ARG A 73 -1.65 -26.37 -0.55
CA ARG A 73 -1.25 -27.41 0.36
C ARG A 73 -2.38 -28.39 0.67
N TYR A 74 -3.58 -27.88 0.79
CA TYR A 74 -4.72 -28.72 1.10
C TYR A 74 -5.48 -29.16 -0.13
N GLY A 75 -5.27 -28.48 -1.20
CA GLY A 75 -5.93 -28.80 -2.45
C GLY A 75 -5.17 -29.85 -3.19
#